data_971b6d0b194caa565ad7aa6e49b3165f
#
_entry.id   971b6d0b194caa565ad7aa6e49b3165f
#
_cell.length_a   1.000
_cell.length_b   1.000
_cell.length_c   1.000
_cell.angle_alpha   90.00
_cell.angle_beta   90.00
_cell.angle_gamma   90.00
#
_symmetry.space_group_name_H-M   'P 1'
#
loop_
_entity.id
_entity.type
_entity.pdbx_description
1 polymer ?
#
loop_
_entity_poly.entity_id
_entity_poly.type
_entity_poly.pdbx_seq_one_letter_code
_entity_poly.pdbx_strand_id
1 'polypeptide(L)'
;MPFFAKMATSPNVRNLRRGWFEVKRRLLPSLNTVIFYHRVNDPYSLLLLQALPRFLEDFKVKLEIRFVLELPAETNPHQSLQANYALQDAKRLAKLHDLVFPDNASLPSQEDALKASAILLKHQNRPKLLHLVTEVTSALWGCSTTTFQSAAKRYGSLKDSEARALLGQ
;
A
#
# COMPACT_ATOMS: atom_id res chain seq x y z
N MET A 1 -28.73 -20.60 -26.74
CA MET A 1 -27.67 -19.64 -26.39
C MET A 1 -26.36 -20.23 -25.78
N PRO A 2 -25.95 -21.50 -26.03
CA PRO A 2 -24.69 -22.00 -25.45
C PRO A 2 -23.48 -21.90 -26.37
N PHE A 3 -23.65 -21.57 -27.65
CA PHE A 3 -22.56 -21.60 -28.61
C PHE A 3 -21.53 -20.47 -28.43
N PHE A 4 -22.00 -19.26 -28.18
CA PHE A 4 -21.12 -18.11 -27.93
C PHE A 4 -20.30 -18.20 -26.63
N ALA A 5 -20.86 -18.80 -25.59
CA ALA A 5 -20.15 -19.01 -24.35
C ALA A 5 -19.01 -20.04 -24.49
N LYS A 6 -19.22 -21.12 -25.21
CA LYS A 6 -18.19 -22.12 -25.51
C LYS A 6 -17.06 -21.56 -26.38
N MET A 7 -17.37 -20.66 -27.30
CA MET A 7 -16.36 -20.01 -28.14
C MET A 7 -15.50 -19.02 -27.34
N ALA A 8 -16.10 -18.25 -26.46
CA ALA A 8 -15.39 -17.29 -25.61
C ALA A 8 -14.49 -17.95 -24.53
N THR A 9 -14.84 -19.16 -24.10
CA THR A 9 -14.08 -19.92 -23.08
C THR A 9 -13.12 -20.94 -23.66
N SER A 10 -13.08 -21.09 -24.99
CA SER A 10 -12.20 -22.04 -25.66
C SER A 10 -10.72 -21.75 -25.33
N PRO A 11 -9.93 -22.78 -24.95
CA PRO A 11 -8.50 -22.63 -24.68
C PRO A 11 -7.72 -21.98 -25.83
N ASN A 12 -8.13 -22.30 -27.10
CA ASN A 12 -7.48 -21.78 -28.29
C ASN A 12 -7.71 -20.28 -28.46
N VAL A 13 -8.94 -19.79 -28.22
CA VAL A 13 -9.26 -18.35 -28.30
C VAL A 13 -8.56 -17.59 -27.18
N ARG A 14 -8.48 -18.19 -26.00
CA ARG A 14 -7.75 -17.61 -24.85
C ARG A 14 -6.26 -17.51 -25.13
N ASN A 15 -5.65 -18.54 -25.72
CA ASN A 15 -4.23 -18.54 -26.06
C ASN A 15 -3.93 -17.58 -27.22
N LEU A 16 -4.80 -17.47 -28.19
CA LEU A 16 -4.69 -16.50 -29.28
C LEU A 16 -4.75 -15.05 -28.74
N ARG A 17 -5.70 -14.77 -27.86
CA ARG A 17 -5.76 -13.45 -27.16
C ARG A 17 -4.51 -13.17 -26.35
N ARG A 18 -3.99 -14.15 -25.60
CA ARG A 18 -2.73 -14.00 -24.86
C ARG A 18 -1.56 -13.70 -25.79
N GLY A 19 -1.41 -14.44 -26.88
CA GLY A 19 -0.38 -14.19 -27.89
C GLY A 19 -0.50 -12.80 -28.51
N TRP A 20 -1.70 -12.34 -28.82
CA TRP A 20 -1.93 -10.99 -29.35
C TRP A 20 -1.58 -9.89 -28.34
N PHE A 21 -1.94 -10.06 -27.06
CA PHE A 21 -1.54 -9.15 -26.01
C PHE A 21 -0.02 -9.14 -25.76
N GLU A 22 0.66 -10.28 -25.95
CA GLU A 22 2.12 -10.33 -25.86
C GLU A 22 2.79 -9.61 -27.03
N VAL A 23 2.30 -9.78 -28.24
CA VAL A 23 2.81 -9.04 -29.41
C VAL A 23 2.56 -7.54 -29.25
N LYS A 24 1.36 -7.14 -28.84
CA LYS A 24 1.04 -5.74 -28.55
C LYS A 24 1.94 -5.15 -27.47
N ARG A 25 2.24 -5.90 -26.43
CA ARG A 25 3.12 -5.49 -25.32
C ARG A 25 4.58 -5.33 -25.76
N ARG A 26 5.04 -6.15 -26.73
CA ARG A 26 6.39 -6.01 -27.31
C ARG A 26 6.51 -4.83 -28.28
N LEU A 27 5.44 -4.52 -28.98
CA LEU A 27 5.41 -3.41 -29.96
C LEU A 27 5.14 -2.05 -29.32
N LEU A 28 4.45 -2.02 -28.18
CA LEU A 28 4.19 -0.79 -27.42
C LEU A 28 4.97 -0.87 -26.10
N PRO A 29 6.14 -0.21 -25.99
CA PRO A 29 6.95 -0.22 -24.78
C PRO A 29 6.32 0.66 -23.69
N SER A 30 5.06 0.40 -23.33
CA SER A 30 4.46 0.99 -22.13
C SER A 30 4.81 0.12 -20.95
N LEU A 31 5.48 0.68 -19.96
CA LEU A 31 5.70 0.01 -18.69
C LEU A 31 4.34 -0.34 -18.07
N ASN A 32 4.18 -1.58 -17.66
CA ASN A 32 3.01 -1.99 -16.89
C ASN A 32 2.97 -1.16 -15.60
N THR A 33 1.80 -0.63 -15.26
CA THR A 33 1.63 0.12 -14.02
C THR A 33 1.11 -0.82 -12.93
N VAL A 34 1.83 -0.84 -11.82
CA VAL A 34 1.39 -1.49 -10.58
C VAL A 34 0.85 -0.41 -9.67
N ILE A 35 -0.40 -0.55 -9.26
CA ILE A 35 -1.04 0.37 -8.32
C ILE A 35 -0.96 -0.26 -6.93
N PHE A 36 -0.27 0.42 -6.03
CA PHE A 36 -0.18 0.03 -4.63
C PHE A 36 -1.14 0.88 -3.80
N TYR A 37 -2.18 0.25 -3.28
CA TYR A 37 -3.09 0.88 -2.34
C TYR A 37 -2.52 0.78 -0.94
N HIS A 38 -2.03 1.92 -0.44
CA HIS A 38 -1.35 2.02 0.86
C HIS A 38 -2.28 2.58 1.93
N ARG A 39 -2.33 1.90 3.07
CA ARG A 39 -3.02 2.34 4.28
C ARG A 39 -2.03 2.36 5.44
N VAL A 40 -1.89 3.52 6.09
CA VAL A 40 -0.84 3.74 7.10
C VAL A 40 -0.96 2.87 8.35
N ASN A 41 -2.19 2.55 8.76
CA ASN A 41 -2.51 1.73 9.93
C ASN A 41 -2.75 0.25 9.60
N ASP A 42 -2.37 -0.19 8.38
CA ASP A 42 -2.41 -1.59 7.99
C ASP A 42 -1.01 -2.21 8.04
N PRO A 43 -0.79 -3.24 8.88
CA PRO A 43 0.52 -3.85 9.04
C PRO A 43 1.02 -4.54 7.77
N TYR A 44 0.13 -5.05 6.91
CA TYR A 44 0.53 -5.65 5.64
C TYR A 44 1.05 -4.60 4.66
N SER A 45 0.47 -3.40 4.68
CA SER A 45 0.97 -2.26 3.89
C SER A 45 2.40 -1.89 4.27
N LEU A 46 2.77 -1.97 5.55
CA LEU A 46 4.14 -1.76 6.01
C LEU A 46 5.10 -2.84 5.47
N LEU A 47 4.70 -4.11 5.52
CA LEU A 47 5.54 -5.21 5.00
C LEU A 47 5.74 -5.08 3.49
N LEU A 48 4.68 -4.74 2.75
CA LEU A 48 4.77 -4.51 1.30
C LEU A 48 5.71 -3.36 0.95
N LEU A 49 5.73 -2.27 1.72
CA LEU A 49 6.67 -1.16 1.48
C LEU A 49 8.13 -1.61 1.52
N GLN A 50 8.45 -2.57 2.38
CA GLN A 50 9.81 -3.12 2.48
C GLN A 50 10.15 -4.06 1.31
N ALA A 51 9.17 -4.77 0.77
CA ALA A 51 9.35 -5.69 -0.36
C ALA A 51 9.36 -4.97 -1.72
N LEU A 52 8.71 -3.80 -1.83
CA LEU A 52 8.57 -3.06 -3.09
C LEU A 52 9.89 -2.70 -3.77
N PRO A 53 10.96 -2.23 -3.09
CA PRO A 53 12.21 -1.89 -3.75
C PRO A 53 12.78 -3.06 -4.55
N ARG A 54 12.87 -4.25 -3.94
CA ARG A 54 13.34 -5.47 -4.61
C ARG A 54 12.43 -5.86 -5.77
N PHE A 55 11.12 -5.78 -5.57
CA PHE A 55 10.16 -6.04 -6.64
C PHE A 55 10.35 -5.11 -7.85
N LEU A 56 10.63 -3.82 -7.61
CA LEU A 56 10.85 -2.84 -8.68
C LEU A 56 12.20 -3.03 -9.40
N GLU A 57 13.20 -3.61 -8.73
CA GLU A 57 14.47 -4.00 -9.34
C GLU A 57 14.28 -5.22 -10.25
N ASP A 58 13.50 -6.21 -9.80
CA ASP A 58 13.25 -7.44 -10.57
C ASP A 58 12.31 -7.21 -11.76
N PHE A 59 11.37 -6.27 -11.63
CA PHE A 59 10.33 -6.02 -12.63
C PHE A 59 10.36 -4.56 -13.12
N LYS A 60 10.54 -4.37 -14.42
CA LYS A 60 10.46 -3.05 -15.06
C LYS A 60 9.01 -2.58 -15.14
N VAL A 61 8.49 -2.05 -14.05
CA VAL A 61 7.11 -1.56 -13.93
C VAL A 61 7.09 -0.12 -13.41
N LYS A 62 6.02 0.60 -13.73
CA LYS A 62 5.75 1.89 -13.11
C LYS A 62 4.96 1.65 -11.82
N LEU A 63 5.44 2.18 -10.70
CA LEU A 63 4.71 2.16 -9.44
C LEU A 63 3.86 3.43 -9.31
N GLU A 64 2.58 3.23 -9.00
CA GLU A 64 1.66 4.29 -8.58
C GLU A 64 1.16 3.97 -7.17
N ILE A 65 1.35 4.89 -6.24
CA ILE A 65 0.88 4.72 -4.86
C ILE A 65 -0.40 5.52 -4.68
N ARG A 66 -1.44 4.85 -4.19
CA ARG A 66 -2.73 5.46 -3.82
C ARG A 66 -2.99 5.26 -2.35
N PHE A 67 -3.37 6.33 -1.67
CA PHE A 67 -3.65 6.26 -0.24
C PHE A 67 -5.10 5.86 -0.01
N VAL A 68 -5.27 4.87 0.89
CA VAL A 68 -6.57 4.42 1.37
C VAL A 68 -6.74 4.97 2.77
N LEU A 69 -7.80 5.71 2.98
CA LEU A 69 -8.21 6.23 4.28
C LEU A 69 -9.01 5.18 5.04
N GLU A 70 -9.83 5.58 5.98
CA GLU A 70 -10.67 4.63 6.71
C GLU A 70 -11.74 4.02 5.80
N LEU A 71 -11.95 2.72 5.96
CA LEU A 71 -13.08 2.04 5.35
C LEU A 71 -14.34 2.35 6.16
N PRO A 72 -15.50 2.57 5.51
CA PRO A 72 -16.76 2.73 6.21
C PRO A 72 -17.02 1.55 7.16
N ALA A 73 -17.55 1.82 8.35
CA ALA A 73 -17.85 0.80 9.35
C ALA A 73 -18.77 -0.32 8.81
N GLU A 74 -19.64 0.03 7.88
CA GLU A 74 -20.54 -0.91 7.19
C GLU A 74 -19.79 -1.98 6.39
N THR A 75 -18.62 -1.63 5.83
CA THR A 75 -17.80 -2.57 5.05
C THR A 75 -16.88 -3.42 5.92
N ASN A 76 -16.68 -3.05 7.18
CA ASN A 76 -15.82 -3.77 8.10
C ASN A 76 -16.38 -3.81 9.54
N PRO A 77 -17.46 -4.58 9.79
CA PRO A 77 -18.14 -4.62 11.10
C PRO A 77 -17.27 -5.21 12.23
N HIS A 78 -16.19 -5.93 11.91
CA HIS A 78 -15.29 -6.55 12.89
C HIS A 78 -13.87 -5.95 12.86
N GLN A 79 -13.76 -4.65 12.62
CA GLN A 79 -12.50 -3.94 12.40
C GLN A 79 -11.45 -4.19 13.50
N SER A 80 -11.83 -4.17 14.76
CA SER A 80 -10.90 -4.37 15.88
C SER A 80 -10.33 -5.79 15.93
N LEU A 81 -11.15 -6.79 15.71
CA LEU A 81 -10.72 -8.19 15.67
C LEU A 81 -9.79 -8.43 14.48
N GLN A 82 -10.15 -7.92 13.31
CA GLN A 82 -9.33 -8.03 12.11
C GLN A 82 -7.99 -7.33 12.27
N ALA A 83 -7.96 -6.13 12.88
CA ALA A 83 -6.74 -5.38 13.11
C ALA A 83 -5.76 -6.12 14.04
N ASN A 84 -6.28 -6.70 15.14
CA ASN A 84 -5.46 -7.50 16.06
C ASN A 84 -4.94 -8.78 15.41
N TYR A 85 -5.78 -9.46 14.62
CA TYR A 85 -5.35 -10.63 13.85
C TYR A 85 -4.27 -10.26 12.85
N ALA A 86 -4.49 -9.20 12.05
CA ALA A 86 -3.55 -8.72 11.07
C ALA A 86 -2.18 -8.35 11.70
N LEU A 87 -2.19 -7.74 12.89
CA LEU A 87 -0.97 -7.43 13.62
C LEU A 87 -0.17 -8.68 13.98
N GLN A 88 -0.83 -9.72 14.49
CA GLN A 88 -0.15 -10.98 14.85
C GLN A 88 0.35 -11.73 13.62
N ASP A 89 -0.44 -11.74 12.57
CA ASP A 89 -0.07 -12.39 11.32
C ASP A 89 1.09 -11.67 10.62
N ALA A 90 1.08 -10.35 10.59
CA ALA A 90 2.18 -9.55 10.05
C ALA A 90 3.51 -9.80 10.78
N LYS A 91 3.49 -9.96 12.11
CA LYS A 91 4.68 -10.35 12.89
C LYS A 91 5.25 -11.70 12.45
N ARG A 92 4.38 -12.67 12.14
CA ARG A 92 4.78 -14.00 11.63
C ARG A 92 5.33 -13.91 10.22
N LEU A 93 4.65 -13.18 9.33
CA LEU A 93 5.07 -12.97 7.95
C LEU A 93 6.42 -12.23 7.88
N ALA A 94 6.63 -11.23 8.73
CA ALA A 94 7.88 -10.51 8.80
C ALA A 94 9.06 -11.47 9.09
N LYS A 95 8.90 -12.35 10.07
CA LYS A 95 9.91 -13.36 10.41
C LYS A 95 10.12 -14.37 9.27
N LEU A 96 9.07 -14.77 8.58
CA LEU A 96 9.14 -15.71 7.46
C LEU A 96 9.89 -15.14 6.24
N HIS A 97 9.79 -13.83 6.03
CA HIS A 97 10.33 -13.15 4.85
C HIS A 97 11.52 -12.23 5.17
N ASP A 98 12.11 -12.32 6.36
CA ASP A 98 13.24 -11.51 6.81
C ASP A 98 12.96 -9.99 6.70
N LEU A 99 11.72 -9.58 7.02
CA LEU A 99 11.29 -8.19 7.05
C LEU A 99 11.33 -7.62 8.47
N VAL A 100 11.49 -6.32 8.58
CA VAL A 100 11.55 -5.64 9.88
C VAL A 100 10.14 -5.36 10.40
N PHE A 101 9.82 -5.94 11.55
CA PHE A 101 8.58 -5.64 12.28
C PHE A 101 8.84 -5.82 13.79
N PRO A 102 8.65 -4.78 14.64
CA PRO A 102 8.97 -4.89 16.05
C PRO A 102 8.06 -5.89 16.77
N ASP A 103 8.65 -6.74 17.62
CA ASP A 103 7.86 -7.72 18.38
C ASP A 103 6.86 -7.06 19.34
N ASN A 104 7.22 -5.90 19.89
CA ASN A 104 6.37 -5.08 20.76
C ASN A 104 5.49 -4.06 20.00
N ALA A 105 5.44 -4.11 18.66
CA ALA A 105 4.59 -3.21 17.89
C ALA A 105 3.13 -3.37 18.30
N SER A 106 2.47 -2.23 18.43
CA SER A 106 1.03 -2.10 18.65
C SER A 106 0.40 -1.36 17.47
N LEU A 107 -0.91 -1.46 17.35
CA LEU A 107 -1.64 -0.66 16.35
C LEU A 107 -1.40 0.84 16.62
N PRO A 108 -1.10 1.62 15.59
CA PRO A 108 -0.97 3.06 15.73
C PRO A 108 -2.25 3.71 16.28
N SER A 109 -2.10 4.78 17.04
CA SER A 109 -3.27 5.55 17.48
C SER A 109 -4.02 6.12 16.29
N GLN A 110 -5.33 6.30 16.42
CA GLN A 110 -6.14 6.90 15.34
C GLN A 110 -5.65 8.32 14.99
N GLU A 111 -5.23 9.08 15.98
CA GLU A 111 -4.67 10.42 15.82
C GLU A 111 -3.37 10.40 15.00
N ASP A 112 -2.42 9.53 15.34
CA ASP A 112 -1.17 9.41 14.61
C ASP A 112 -1.38 8.88 13.19
N ALA A 113 -2.29 7.93 13.00
CA ALA A 113 -2.65 7.42 11.69
C ALA A 113 -3.28 8.52 10.81
N LEU A 114 -4.13 9.36 11.39
CA LEU A 114 -4.72 10.52 10.70
C LEU A 114 -3.64 11.53 10.27
N LYS A 115 -2.74 11.88 11.18
CA LYS A 115 -1.61 12.79 10.89
C LYS A 115 -0.68 12.22 9.81
N ALA A 116 -0.35 10.93 9.89
CA ALA A 116 0.45 10.25 8.89
C ALA A 116 -0.22 10.28 7.51
N SER A 117 -1.50 9.94 7.43
CA SER A 117 -2.28 9.98 6.20
C SER A 117 -2.30 11.38 5.57
N ALA A 118 -2.52 12.42 6.39
CA ALA A 118 -2.53 13.80 5.93
C ALA A 118 -1.16 14.25 5.39
N ILE A 119 -0.06 13.87 6.06
CA ILE A 119 1.30 14.12 5.57
C ILE A 119 1.51 13.48 4.21
N LEU A 120 1.13 12.21 4.06
CA LEU A 120 1.30 11.48 2.79
C LEU A 120 0.48 12.10 1.66
N LEU A 121 -0.77 12.46 1.90
CA LEU A 121 -1.62 13.13 0.92
C LEU A 121 -1.08 14.49 0.50
N LYS A 122 -0.62 15.31 1.44
CA LYS A 122 0.00 16.61 1.16
C LYS A 122 1.20 16.47 0.22
N HIS A 123 1.90 15.34 0.29
CA HIS A 123 3.12 15.10 -0.46
C HIS A 123 2.98 14.08 -1.60
N GLN A 124 1.76 13.67 -1.96
CA GLN A 124 1.49 12.62 -2.95
C GLN A 124 2.13 12.84 -4.33
N ASN A 125 2.37 14.08 -4.72
CA ASN A 125 2.95 14.44 -6.02
C ASN A 125 4.49 14.62 -5.97
N ARG A 126 5.14 14.27 -4.84
CA ARG A 126 6.60 14.45 -4.72
C ARG A 126 7.36 13.39 -5.53
N PRO A 127 8.49 13.77 -6.14
CA PRO A 127 9.45 12.80 -6.62
C PRO A 127 9.95 11.95 -5.44
N LYS A 128 10.19 10.65 -5.67
CA LYS A 128 10.58 9.68 -4.62
C LYS A 128 9.52 9.47 -3.53
N LEU A 129 8.25 9.49 -3.92
CA LEU A 129 7.13 9.27 -3.00
C LEU A 129 7.28 7.99 -2.17
N LEU A 130 7.76 6.88 -2.78
CA LEU A 130 7.98 5.61 -2.09
C LEU A 130 8.88 5.77 -0.85
N HIS A 131 9.97 6.52 -0.96
CA HIS A 131 10.89 6.77 0.17
C HIS A 131 10.18 7.49 1.31
N LEU A 132 9.41 8.54 1.00
CA LEU A 132 8.64 9.28 2.00
C LEU A 132 7.59 8.39 2.68
N VAL A 133 6.85 7.61 1.90
CA VAL A 133 5.83 6.69 2.43
C VAL A 133 6.48 5.66 3.36
N THR A 134 7.61 5.09 2.95
CA THR A 134 8.36 4.13 3.78
C THR A 134 8.85 4.77 5.07
N GLU A 135 9.45 5.96 5.01
CA GLU A 135 9.96 6.65 6.21
C GLU A 135 8.84 6.96 7.20
N VAL A 136 7.74 7.59 6.74
CA VAL A 136 6.61 7.98 7.60
C VAL A 136 5.93 6.76 8.21
N THR A 137 5.65 5.73 7.38
CA THR A 137 4.97 4.52 7.86
C THR A 137 5.86 3.71 8.81
N SER A 138 7.15 3.54 8.49
CA SER A 138 8.09 2.84 9.38
C SER A 138 8.26 3.56 10.72
N ALA A 139 8.30 4.88 10.72
CA ALA A 139 8.36 5.68 11.95
C ALA A 139 7.06 5.54 12.77
N LEU A 140 5.90 5.52 12.11
CA LEU A 140 4.60 5.33 12.76
C LEU A 140 4.51 3.98 13.49
N TRP A 141 5.07 2.92 12.90
CA TRP A 141 5.07 1.57 13.46
C TRP A 141 6.25 1.25 14.37
N GLY A 142 7.16 2.21 14.59
CA GLY A 142 8.35 2.01 15.41
C GLY A 142 9.42 1.11 14.77
N CYS A 143 9.37 0.94 13.44
CA CYS A 143 10.35 0.17 12.66
C CYS A 143 11.56 1.00 12.25
N SER A 144 11.64 2.25 12.67
CA SER A 144 12.71 3.20 12.33
C SER A 144 13.35 3.76 13.60
N THR A 145 14.60 4.16 13.51
CA THR A 145 15.29 4.92 14.57
C THR A 145 14.71 6.34 14.70
N THR A 146 14.04 6.83 13.65
CA THR A 146 13.33 8.12 13.68
C THR A 146 11.94 7.92 14.29
N THR A 147 11.62 8.68 15.33
CA THR A 147 10.28 8.67 15.92
C THR A 147 9.27 9.29 14.96
N PHE A 148 8.00 8.88 15.05
CA PHE A 148 6.94 9.45 14.22
C PHE A 148 6.83 10.97 14.39
N GLN A 149 6.99 11.49 15.61
CA GLN A 149 6.98 12.92 15.90
C GLN A 149 8.09 13.67 15.14
N SER A 150 9.29 13.11 15.09
CA SER A 150 10.41 13.69 14.32
C SER A 150 10.18 13.67 12.82
N ALA A 151 9.63 12.56 12.29
CA ALA A 151 9.24 12.46 10.89
C ALA A 151 8.12 13.46 10.56
N ALA A 152 7.09 13.55 11.39
CA ALA A 152 5.99 14.48 11.22
C ALA A 152 6.49 15.95 11.24
N LYS A 153 7.40 16.29 12.13
CA LYS A 153 8.01 17.64 12.18
C LYS A 153 8.78 17.95 10.89
N ARG A 154 9.53 16.99 10.37
CA ARG A 154 10.32 17.14 9.11
C ARG A 154 9.44 17.42 7.90
N TYR A 155 8.30 16.74 7.80
CA TYR A 155 7.38 16.87 6.66
C TYR A 155 6.26 17.88 6.87
N GLY A 156 6.28 18.62 7.97
CA GLY A 156 5.29 19.63 8.31
C GLY A 156 4.06 18.99 8.97
N SER A 157 4.13 18.81 10.28
CA SER A 157 3.01 18.37 11.11
C SER A 157 1.80 19.27 10.86
N LEU A 158 0.67 18.64 10.52
CA LEU A 158 -0.62 19.30 10.40
C LEU A 158 -1.33 19.27 11.76
N LYS A 159 -2.08 20.33 12.09
CA LYS A 159 -3.02 20.31 13.20
C LYS A 159 -4.14 19.31 12.88
N ASP A 160 -4.75 18.72 13.87
CA ASP A 160 -5.83 17.74 13.69
C ASP A 160 -6.99 18.26 12.82
N SER A 161 -7.34 19.56 12.99
CA SER A 161 -8.36 20.21 12.16
C SER A 161 -7.97 20.29 10.69
N GLU A 162 -6.71 20.62 10.40
CA GLU A 162 -6.18 20.68 9.04
C GLU A 162 -6.07 19.27 8.42
N ALA A 163 -5.64 18.29 9.21
CA ALA A 163 -5.58 16.90 8.78
C ALA A 163 -6.97 16.37 8.42
N ARG A 164 -7.98 16.61 9.25
CA ARG A 164 -9.37 16.20 8.97
C ARG A 164 -9.93 16.89 7.72
N ALA A 165 -9.71 18.20 7.57
CA ALA A 165 -10.16 18.94 6.40
C ALA A 165 -9.52 18.38 5.10
N LEU A 166 -8.26 18.01 5.14
CA LEU A 166 -7.53 17.45 4.00
C LEU A 166 -8.03 16.05 3.63
N LEU A 167 -8.51 15.30 4.61
CA LEU A 167 -9.07 13.96 4.45
C LEU A 167 -10.57 13.96 4.13
N GLY A 168 -11.21 15.13 4.10
CA GLY A 168 -12.64 15.27 3.83
C GLY A 168 -13.54 14.78 4.98
N GLN A 169 -13.05 14.85 6.22
CA GLN A 169 -13.76 14.44 7.44
C GLN A 169 -14.17 15.65 8.27
#